data_16b3c304c3f6e7356c2a265fdf6252f1
#
_entry.id   16b3c304c3f6e7356c2a265fdf6252f1
#
_cell.length_a   1.000
_cell.length_b   1.000
_cell.length_c   1.000
_cell.angle_alpha   90.00
_cell.angle_beta   90.00
_cell.angle_gamma   90.00
#
_symmetry.space_group_name_H-M   'P 1'
#
loop_
_entity.id
_entity.type
_entity.pdbx_description
1 polymer ?
#
loop_
_entity_poly.entity_id
_entity_poly.type
_entity_poly.pdbx_seq_one_letter_code
_entity_poly.pdbx_strand_id
1 'polypeptide(L)'
;MIYTAETRKHPGEAAEPIVYRDIPTPLGEMRLVASAKGLRGAWFTDQTLLPSADGWTRNDADPILEQARRELEEWFAGQRRQFEVALDPVGTPFQHEVWRALCELDFGQLASYGELARIVGRPKGAQAIGGAVGRNPVIIIIPCHRIIGADTSLTGFGGGLPRKQALLKHEGSEYLSRNARARRVCDGQAQLPFEQPSFDWPPA
;
A
#
# COMPACT_ATOMS: atom_id res chain seq x y z
N MET A 1 4.79 -11.07 -8.15
CA MET A 1 4.41 -10.98 -6.73
C MET A 1 3.85 -12.31 -6.26
N ILE A 2 4.40 -12.91 -5.21
CA ILE A 2 3.94 -14.21 -4.67
C ILE A 2 2.99 -13.90 -3.52
N TYR A 3 1.73 -14.31 -3.65
CA TYR A 3 0.67 -14.08 -2.68
C TYR A 3 0.29 -15.39 -1.99
N THR A 4 0.52 -15.51 -0.69
CA THR A 4 0.16 -16.69 0.11
C THR A 4 -1.10 -16.40 0.94
N ALA A 5 -2.12 -17.27 0.84
CA ALA A 5 -3.34 -17.15 1.65
C ALA A 5 -3.21 -18.00 2.92
N GLU A 6 -3.50 -17.43 4.08
CA GLU A 6 -3.54 -18.18 5.34
C GLU A 6 -4.70 -19.17 5.38
N THR A 7 -4.40 -20.44 5.66
CA THR A 7 -5.34 -21.42 6.16
C THR A 7 -5.53 -21.25 7.67
N ARG A 8 -6.74 -21.43 8.18
CA ARG A 8 -7.07 -21.34 9.63
C ARG A 8 -6.09 -22.18 10.45
N LYS A 9 -5.48 -21.59 11.48
CA LYS A 9 -4.60 -22.30 12.43
C LYS A 9 -5.35 -23.37 13.17
N HIS A 10 -4.70 -24.55 13.32
CA HIS A 10 -5.12 -25.56 14.26
C HIS A 10 -4.74 -25.14 15.69
N PRO A 11 -5.58 -25.45 16.73
CA PRO A 11 -5.24 -25.16 18.11
C PRO A 11 -4.04 -26.02 18.52
N GLY A 12 -2.90 -25.37 18.84
CA GLY A 12 -1.68 -26.04 19.30
C GLY A 12 -0.39 -25.66 18.56
N GLU A 13 -0.45 -24.94 17.44
CA GLU A 13 0.76 -24.37 16.80
C GLU A 13 1.23 -23.12 17.56
N ALA A 14 2.52 -23.09 17.92
CA ALA A 14 3.15 -21.89 18.45
C ALA A 14 2.92 -20.74 17.46
N ALA A 15 2.55 -19.55 17.97
CA ALA A 15 2.36 -18.39 17.12
C ALA A 15 3.65 -18.10 16.34
N GLU A 16 3.56 -18.03 15.01
CA GLU A 16 4.72 -17.67 14.18
C GLU A 16 5.28 -16.33 14.68
N PRO A 17 6.62 -16.23 14.84
CA PRO A 17 7.24 -14.99 15.27
C PRO A 17 6.94 -13.89 14.22
N ILE A 18 6.42 -12.77 14.68
CA ILE A 18 6.21 -11.60 13.87
C ILE A 18 7.34 -10.63 14.16
N VAL A 19 7.98 -10.16 13.10
CA VAL A 19 9.07 -9.20 13.19
C VAL A 19 8.65 -7.87 12.53
N TYR A 20 9.25 -6.78 12.98
CA TYR A 20 8.99 -5.47 12.39
C TYR A 20 10.24 -4.61 12.30
N ARG A 21 10.16 -3.60 11.45
CA ARG A 21 11.16 -2.55 11.27
C ARG A 21 10.45 -1.24 10.91
N ASP A 22 10.90 -0.14 11.45
CA ASP A 22 10.47 1.18 11.03
C ASP A 22 11.50 1.75 10.04
N ILE A 23 11.01 2.32 8.94
CA ILE A 23 11.83 2.90 7.88
C ILE A 23 11.39 4.32 7.58
N PRO A 24 12.31 5.26 7.33
CA PRO A 24 11.96 6.58 6.82
C PRO A 24 11.54 6.48 5.35
N THR A 25 10.58 7.31 4.94
CA THR A 25 10.20 7.48 3.53
C THR A 25 9.98 8.97 3.23
N PRO A 26 9.95 9.39 1.95
CA PRO A 26 9.62 10.77 1.60
C PRO A 26 8.25 11.25 2.09
N LEU A 27 7.34 10.33 2.43
CA LEU A 27 5.99 10.64 2.91
C LEU A 27 5.81 10.44 4.43
N GLY A 28 6.88 10.18 5.16
CA GLY A 28 6.89 9.92 6.59
C GLY A 28 7.40 8.53 6.93
N GLU A 29 7.56 8.25 8.21
CA GLU A 29 8.04 6.95 8.69
C GLU A 29 6.99 5.86 8.45
N MET A 30 7.44 4.69 7.98
CA MET A 30 6.59 3.52 7.79
C MET A 30 7.08 2.36 8.65
N ARG A 31 6.13 1.63 9.23
CA ARG A 31 6.37 0.34 9.87
C ARG A 31 6.12 -0.78 8.89
N LEU A 32 7.15 -1.59 8.66
CA LEU A 32 7.08 -2.85 7.92
C LEU A 32 6.98 -4.00 8.91
N VAL A 33 6.13 -4.97 8.62
CA VAL A 33 5.88 -6.13 9.49
C VAL A 33 5.92 -7.39 8.63
N ALA A 34 6.63 -8.42 9.08
CA ALA A 34 6.75 -9.69 8.36
C ALA A 34 6.49 -10.91 9.27
N SER A 35 6.02 -11.96 8.63
CA SER A 35 6.08 -13.34 9.12
C SER A 35 7.17 -14.10 8.37
N ALA A 36 7.40 -15.35 8.71
CA ALA A 36 8.30 -16.22 7.94
C ALA A 36 7.86 -16.46 6.48
N LYS A 37 6.60 -16.14 6.13
CA LYS A 37 6.02 -16.37 4.80
C LYS A 37 6.09 -15.14 3.88
N GLY A 38 6.14 -13.92 4.46
CA GLY A 38 6.11 -12.70 3.66
C GLY A 38 5.78 -11.44 4.47
N LEU A 39 5.72 -10.32 3.75
CA LEU A 39 5.33 -9.05 4.31
C LEU A 39 3.85 -9.06 4.69
N ARG A 40 3.58 -8.85 5.97
CA ARG A 40 2.25 -8.91 6.58
C ARG A 40 1.61 -7.53 6.70
N GLY A 41 2.45 -6.49 6.79
CA GLY A 41 1.98 -5.14 6.90
C GLY A 41 3.00 -4.09 6.50
N ALA A 42 2.49 -2.94 6.05
CA ALA A 42 3.23 -1.72 5.78
C ALA A 42 2.29 -0.54 6.03
N TRP A 43 2.56 0.26 7.04
CA TRP A 43 1.73 1.40 7.45
C TRP A 43 2.59 2.61 7.78
N PHE A 44 2.06 3.81 7.56
CA PHE A 44 2.67 5.01 8.16
C PHE A 44 2.48 4.98 9.67
N THR A 45 3.53 5.31 10.43
CA THR A 45 3.52 5.20 11.90
C THR A 45 2.59 6.21 12.57
N ASP A 46 2.22 7.28 11.90
CA ASP A 46 1.31 8.33 12.38
C ASP A 46 -0.16 8.14 11.95
N GLN A 47 -0.50 7.03 11.27
CA GLN A 47 -1.89 6.81 10.87
C GLN A 47 -2.76 6.32 12.03
N THR A 48 -4.05 6.70 12.01
CA THR A 48 -4.99 6.47 13.11
C THR A 48 -5.23 4.98 13.45
N LEU A 49 -5.11 4.10 12.45
CA LEU A 49 -5.38 2.66 12.59
C LEU A 49 -4.09 1.82 12.50
N LEU A 50 -2.98 2.32 13.04
CA LEU A 50 -1.76 1.53 13.16
C LEU A 50 -1.99 0.37 14.13
N PRO A 51 -1.75 -0.90 13.74
CA PRO A 51 -1.82 -2.03 14.66
C PRO A 51 -0.81 -1.88 15.80
N SER A 52 -1.19 -2.36 17.00
CA SER A 52 -0.23 -2.47 18.11
C SER A 52 0.90 -3.41 17.72
N ALA A 53 2.11 -3.07 18.16
CA ALA A 53 3.29 -3.91 18.02
C ALA A 53 3.46 -4.92 19.18
N ASP A 54 2.44 -5.08 20.02
CA ASP A 54 2.48 -6.01 21.15
C ASP A 54 2.74 -7.44 20.65
N GLY A 55 3.77 -8.07 21.20
CA GLY A 55 4.20 -9.41 20.80
C GLY A 55 5.02 -9.47 19.50
N TRP A 56 5.33 -8.35 18.86
CA TRP A 56 6.24 -8.28 17.72
C TRP A 56 7.68 -8.02 18.17
N THR A 57 8.64 -8.57 17.46
CA THR A 57 10.06 -8.36 17.73
C THR A 57 10.67 -7.44 16.68
N ARG A 58 11.40 -6.41 17.09
CA ARG A 58 12.16 -5.60 16.14
C ARG A 58 13.32 -6.41 15.57
N ASN A 59 13.41 -6.46 14.24
CA ASN A 59 14.51 -7.15 13.55
C ASN A 59 14.84 -6.43 12.24
N ASP A 60 15.81 -5.53 12.32
CA ASP A 60 16.22 -4.71 11.17
C ASP A 60 17.01 -5.53 10.12
N ALA A 61 17.45 -6.76 10.47
CA ALA A 61 18.19 -7.66 9.59
C ALA A 61 17.33 -8.75 8.94
N ASP A 62 16.01 -8.74 9.16
CA ASP A 62 15.11 -9.72 8.55
C ASP A 62 15.11 -9.57 7.01
N PRO A 63 15.31 -10.66 6.24
CA PRO A 63 15.48 -10.59 4.79
C PRO A 63 14.22 -10.09 4.06
N ILE A 64 13.01 -10.38 4.57
CA ILE A 64 11.74 -9.92 3.97
C ILE A 64 11.58 -8.42 4.20
N LEU A 65 11.86 -7.95 5.42
CA LEU A 65 11.81 -6.53 5.76
C LEU A 65 12.88 -5.72 5.00
N GLU A 66 14.07 -6.29 4.82
CA GLU A 66 15.14 -5.65 4.06
C GLU A 66 14.80 -5.58 2.56
N GLN A 67 14.22 -6.63 1.99
CA GLN A 67 13.74 -6.60 0.61
C GLN A 67 12.63 -5.55 0.44
N ALA A 68 11.64 -5.52 1.32
CA ALA A 68 10.54 -4.55 1.26
C ALA A 68 11.06 -3.10 1.37
N ARG A 69 12.02 -2.84 2.28
CA ARG A 69 12.66 -1.54 2.43
C ARG A 69 13.33 -1.10 1.12
N ARG A 70 14.20 -1.94 0.57
CA ARG A 70 14.94 -1.66 -0.67
C ARG A 70 13.98 -1.41 -1.84
N GLU A 71 12.95 -2.26 -1.99
CA GLU A 71 11.98 -2.13 -3.07
C GLU A 71 11.15 -0.84 -2.95
N LEU A 72 10.80 -0.41 -1.72
CA LEU A 72 10.14 0.87 -1.48
C LEU A 72 11.05 2.05 -1.80
N GLU A 73 12.33 1.99 -1.43
CA GLU A 73 13.30 3.02 -1.78
C GLU A 73 13.47 3.19 -3.29
N GLU A 74 13.66 2.06 -4.00
CA GLU A 74 13.75 2.03 -5.46
C GLU A 74 12.47 2.58 -6.10
N TRP A 75 11.29 2.26 -5.53
CA TRP A 75 10.02 2.76 -6.00
C TRP A 75 9.90 4.27 -5.81
N PHE A 76 10.20 4.79 -4.62
CA PHE A 76 10.20 6.23 -4.36
C PHE A 76 11.25 6.99 -5.19
N ALA A 77 12.36 6.35 -5.53
CA ALA A 77 13.38 6.89 -6.44
C ALA A 77 12.97 6.83 -7.94
N GLY A 78 11.81 6.25 -8.27
CA GLY A 78 11.35 6.07 -9.65
C GLY A 78 12.09 4.98 -10.44
N GLN A 79 12.90 4.17 -9.77
CA GLN A 79 13.72 3.10 -10.36
C GLN A 79 12.96 1.78 -10.48
N ARG A 80 11.86 1.63 -9.75
CA ARG A 80 11.02 0.44 -9.70
C ARG A 80 9.56 0.80 -9.93
N ARG A 81 8.81 -0.05 -10.63
CA ARG A 81 7.36 0.11 -10.83
C ARG A 81 6.52 -1.05 -10.30
N GLN A 82 7.17 -2.17 -9.95
CA GLN A 82 6.52 -3.39 -9.44
C GLN A 82 7.28 -3.91 -8.24
N PHE A 83 6.56 -4.50 -7.30
CA PHE A 83 7.14 -5.11 -6.09
C PHE A 83 7.21 -6.62 -6.25
N GLU A 84 8.30 -7.23 -5.79
CA GLU A 84 8.56 -8.67 -5.84
C GLU A 84 8.53 -9.34 -4.46
N VAL A 85 8.53 -8.53 -3.40
CA VAL A 85 8.47 -9.04 -2.03
C VAL A 85 7.26 -9.96 -1.83
N ALA A 86 7.48 -11.12 -1.22
CA ALA A 86 6.41 -12.05 -0.87
C ALA A 86 5.41 -11.40 0.10
N LEU A 87 4.11 -11.61 -0.11
CA LEU A 87 3.05 -11.02 0.70
C LEU A 87 2.32 -12.10 1.52
N ASP A 88 2.10 -11.81 2.81
CA ASP A 88 1.34 -12.63 3.75
C ASP A 88 0.32 -11.78 4.56
N PRO A 89 -0.54 -10.96 3.90
CA PRO A 89 -1.49 -10.13 4.59
C PRO A 89 -2.58 -10.97 5.28
N VAL A 90 -2.99 -10.57 6.48
CA VAL A 90 -4.09 -11.22 7.20
C VAL A 90 -5.42 -10.57 6.82
N GLY A 91 -6.38 -11.39 6.38
CA GLY A 91 -7.69 -10.91 5.98
C GLY A 91 -8.69 -12.02 5.69
N THR A 92 -9.93 -11.62 5.41
CA THR A 92 -10.97 -12.55 4.95
C THR A 92 -10.73 -13.00 3.50
N PRO A 93 -11.29 -14.13 3.04
CA PRO A 93 -11.21 -14.54 1.64
C PRO A 93 -11.60 -13.42 0.66
N PHE A 94 -12.66 -12.68 0.98
CA PHE A 94 -13.11 -11.54 0.16
C PHE A 94 -12.08 -10.39 0.12
N GLN A 95 -11.45 -10.06 1.26
CA GLN A 95 -10.39 -9.05 1.27
C GLN A 95 -9.21 -9.49 0.41
N HIS A 96 -8.81 -10.75 0.49
CA HIS A 96 -7.75 -11.30 -0.35
C HIS A 96 -8.10 -11.23 -1.85
N GLU A 97 -9.34 -11.51 -2.26
CA GLU A 97 -9.80 -11.33 -3.65
C GLU A 97 -9.61 -9.88 -4.11
N VAL A 98 -10.03 -8.93 -3.28
CA VAL A 98 -9.91 -7.49 -3.58
C VAL A 98 -8.45 -7.05 -3.64
N TRP A 99 -7.61 -7.48 -2.69
CA TRP A 99 -6.20 -7.10 -2.66
C TRP A 99 -5.40 -7.69 -3.83
N ARG A 100 -5.71 -8.91 -4.26
CA ARG A 100 -5.13 -9.46 -5.51
C ARG A 100 -5.52 -8.62 -6.71
N ALA A 101 -6.80 -8.25 -6.84
CA ALA A 101 -7.26 -7.41 -7.94
C ALA A 101 -6.62 -6.01 -7.92
N LEU A 102 -6.28 -5.47 -6.74
CA LEU A 102 -5.47 -4.24 -6.65
C LEU A 102 -4.07 -4.43 -7.20
N CYS A 103 -3.43 -5.56 -6.93
CA CYS A 103 -2.08 -5.86 -7.40
C CYS A 103 -1.99 -6.03 -8.93
N GLU A 104 -3.11 -6.27 -9.63
CA GLU A 104 -3.19 -6.33 -11.09
C GLU A 104 -3.24 -4.95 -11.76
N LEU A 105 -3.44 -3.88 -10.99
CA LEU A 105 -3.39 -2.52 -11.51
C LEU A 105 -1.94 -2.13 -11.78
N ASP A 106 -1.67 -1.66 -12.99
CA ASP A 106 -0.35 -1.19 -13.38
C ASP A 106 0.04 0.11 -12.68
N PHE A 107 1.34 0.41 -12.65
CA PHE A 107 1.89 1.69 -12.17
C PHE A 107 1.27 2.85 -12.95
N GLY A 108 0.65 3.80 -12.25
CA GLY A 108 -0.05 4.94 -12.84
C GLY A 108 -1.47 4.63 -13.35
N GLN A 109 -1.92 3.37 -13.30
CA GLN A 109 -3.29 3.02 -13.65
C GLN A 109 -4.25 3.36 -12.51
N LEU A 110 -5.38 3.98 -12.84
CA LEU A 110 -6.46 4.29 -11.91
C LEU A 110 -7.67 3.39 -12.16
N ALA A 111 -8.39 3.07 -11.10
CA ALA A 111 -9.68 2.41 -11.19
C ALA A 111 -10.67 3.02 -10.18
N SER A 112 -11.94 3.00 -10.52
CA SER A 112 -13.01 3.33 -9.57
C SER A 112 -13.39 2.09 -8.73
N TYR A 113 -14.03 2.33 -7.57
CA TYR A 113 -14.59 1.22 -6.77
C TYR A 113 -15.57 0.34 -7.56
N GLY A 114 -16.32 0.94 -8.51
CA GLY A 114 -17.24 0.20 -9.38
C GLY A 114 -16.53 -0.66 -10.43
N GLU A 115 -15.40 -0.21 -10.96
CA GLU A 115 -14.56 -1.00 -11.87
C GLU A 115 -13.90 -2.17 -11.14
N LEU A 116 -13.32 -1.91 -9.96
CA LEU A 116 -12.78 -2.97 -9.12
C LEU A 116 -13.85 -3.99 -8.73
N ALA A 117 -15.09 -3.53 -8.43
CA ALA A 117 -16.21 -4.42 -8.13
C ALA A 117 -16.57 -5.34 -9.32
N ARG A 118 -16.47 -4.85 -10.55
CA ARG A 118 -16.66 -5.67 -11.77
C ARG A 118 -15.54 -6.68 -11.95
N ILE A 119 -14.29 -6.27 -11.74
CA ILE A 119 -13.10 -7.16 -11.82
C ILE A 119 -13.23 -8.32 -10.83
N VAL A 120 -13.69 -8.05 -9.60
CA VAL A 120 -13.88 -9.06 -8.55
C VAL A 120 -15.19 -9.86 -8.74
N GLY A 121 -15.93 -9.66 -9.85
CA GLY A 121 -17.18 -10.38 -10.12
C GLY A 121 -18.36 -9.98 -9.23
N ARG A 122 -18.32 -8.80 -8.60
CA ARG A 122 -19.33 -8.27 -7.68
C ARG A 122 -19.82 -6.87 -8.08
N PRO A 123 -20.42 -6.70 -9.26
CA PRO A 123 -20.70 -5.37 -9.85
C PRO A 123 -21.59 -4.46 -8.99
N LYS A 124 -22.40 -5.02 -8.09
CA LYS A 124 -23.24 -4.27 -7.13
C LYS A 124 -22.57 -4.05 -5.78
N GLY A 125 -21.31 -4.52 -5.61
CA GLY A 125 -20.60 -4.57 -4.33
C GLY A 125 -19.68 -3.38 -4.04
N ALA A 126 -19.80 -2.24 -4.70
CA ALA A 126 -18.84 -1.13 -4.58
C ALA A 126 -18.58 -0.68 -3.12
N GLN A 127 -19.60 -0.69 -2.26
CA GLN A 127 -19.43 -0.36 -0.83
C GLN A 127 -18.60 -1.42 -0.09
N ALA A 128 -18.86 -2.70 -0.33
CA ALA A 128 -18.08 -3.79 0.28
C ALA A 128 -16.62 -3.79 -0.22
N ILE A 129 -16.43 -3.50 -1.53
CA ILE A 129 -15.10 -3.27 -2.12
C ILE A 129 -14.39 -2.12 -1.41
N GLY A 130 -15.06 -0.99 -1.20
CA GLY A 130 -14.49 0.16 -0.47
C GLY A 130 -14.05 -0.22 0.95
N GLY A 131 -14.84 -1.03 1.65
CA GLY A 131 -14.48 -1.58 2.96
C GLY A 131 -13.24 -2.49 2.92
N ALA A 132 -13.09 -3.33 1.89
CA ALA A 132 -11.94 -4.21 1.71
C ALA A 132 -10.68 -3.42 1.32
N VAL A 133 -10.81 -2.45 0.40
CA VAL A 133 -9.72 -1.52 0.01
C VAL A 133 -9.22 -0.74 1.23
N GLY A 134 -10.12 -0.21 2.06
CA GLY A 134 -9.76 0.55 3.28
C GLY A 134 -9.10 -0.30 4.37
N ARG A 135 -9.22 -1.62 4.32
CA ARG A 135 -8.55 -2.56 5.24
C ARG A 135 -7.26 -3.14 4.68
N ASN A 136 -6.75 -2.61 3.57
CA ASN A 136 -5.45 -3.02 3.04
C ASN A 136 -4.34 -2.87 4.09
N PRO A 137 -3.66 -3.96 4.50
CA PRO A 137 -2.63 -3.88 5.52
C PRO A 137 -1.24 -3.56 4.96
N VAL A 138 -1.04 -3.58 3.63
CA VAL A 138 0.28 -3.40 3.00
C VAL A 138 0.20 -2.24 2.01
N ILE A 139 0.04 -1.02 2.52
CA ILE A 139 -0.15 0.18 1.69
C ILE A 139 1.06 0.45 0.79
N ILE A 140 0.83 1.06 -0.36
CA ILE A 140 1.75 1.30 -1.47
C ILE A 140 2.01 0.01 -2.27
N ILE A 141 2.52 -1.05 -1.64
CA ILE A 141 2.84 -2.33 -2.30
C ILE A 141 1.57 -3.01 -2.82
N ILE A 142 0.50 -3.05 -2.01
CA ILE A 142 -0.86 -3.30 -2.51
C ILE A 142 -1.48 -1.92 -2.81
N PRO A 143 -1.65 -1.54 -4.07
CA PRO A 143 -1.80 -0.14 -4.47
C PRO A 143 -3.24 0.38 -4.31
N CYS A 144 -3.77 0.38 -3.08
CA CYS A 144 -5.11 0.91 -2.79
C CYS A 144 -5.23 2.43 -3.06
N HIS A 145 -4.11 3.15 -3.14
CA HIS A 145 -4.08 4.55 -3.55
C HIS A 145 -4.53 4.78 -5.00
N ARG A 146 -4.46 3.77 -5.89
CA ARG A 146 -4.92 3.83 -7.28
C ARG A 146 -6.44 3.78 -7.43
N ILE A 147 -7.20 3.56 -6.32
CA ILE A 147 -8.67 3.53 -6.35
C ILE A 147 -9.22 4.92 -6.04
N ILE A 148 -10.07 5.43 -6.96
CA ILE A 148 -10.68 6.76 -6.89
C ILE A 148 -12.21 6.67 -6.99
N GLY A 149 -12.91 7.78 -6.77
CA GLY A 149 -14.35 7.88 -7.01
C GLY A 149 -14.69 7.72 -8.49
N ALA A 150 -15.90 7.27 -8.80
CA ALA A 150 -16.39 7.19 -10.19
C ALA A 150 -16.42 8.55 -10.91
N ASP A 151 -16.45 9.63 -10.15
CA ASP A 151 -16.36 11.02 -10.60
C ASP A 151 -14.93 11.55 -10.60
N THR A 152 -13.93 10.64 -10.52
CA THR A 152 -12.50 10.94 -10.40
C THR A 152 -12.09 11.66 -9.11
N SER A 153 -12.97 11.79 -8.12
CA SER A 153 -12.64 12.40 -6.83
C SER A 153 -11.69 11.51 -6.02
N LEU A 154 -10.79 12.13 -5.27
CA LEU A 154 -9.99 11.42 -4.28
C LEU A 154 -10.87 11.05 -3.09
N THR A 155 -10.94 9.76 -2.81
CA THR A 155 -11.69 9.20 -1.68
C THR A 155 -10.77 8.39 -0.82
N GLY A 156 -11.14 8.18 0.42
CA GLY A 156 -10.49 7.47 1.51
C GLY A 156 -9.16 6.76 1.24
N PHE A 157 -8.20 7.00 2.10
CA PHE A 157 -6.91 6.30 2.11
C PHE A 157 -6.40 6.20 3.55
N GLY A 158 -5.95 5.02 3.99
CA GLY A 158 -5.49 4.79 5.36
C GLY A 158 -4.36 5.72 5.78
N GLY A 159 -3.44 6.03 4.89
CA GLY A 159 -2.36 7.00 5.10
C GLY A 159 -2.76 8.47 4.95
N GLY A 160 -4.06 8.78 4.71
CA GLY A 160 -4.55 10.15 4.51
C GLY A 160 -4.51 10.64 3.05
N LEU A 161 -5.44 11.53 2.70
CA LEU A 161 -5.58 12.05 1.34
C LEU A 161 -4.35 12.80 0.81
N PRO A 162 -3.60 13.58 1.63
CA PRO A 162 -2.37 14.22 1.16
C PRO A 162 -1.34 13.22 0.63
N ARG A 163 -1.15 12.09 1.33
CA ARG A 163 -0.25 11.02 0.88
C ARG A 163 -0.77 10.33 -0.36
N LYS A 164 -2.08 10.06 -0.44
CA LYS A 164 -2.69 9.50 -1.65
C LYS A 164 -2.43 10.39 -2.87
N GLN A 165 -2.58 11.70 -2.71
CA GLN A 165 -2.30 12.66 -3.76
C GLN A 165 -0.82 12.63 -4.19
N ALA A 166 0.10 12.57 -3.24
CA ALA A 166 1.53 12.50 -3.50
C ALA A 166 1.90 11.19 -4.23
N LEU A 167 1.34 10.04 -3.80
CA LEU A 167 1.55 8.74 -4.44
C LEU A 167 1.05 8.74 -5.90
N LEU A 168 -0.15 9.24 -6.15
CA LEU A 168 -0.72 9.33 -7.49
C LEU A 168 0.12 10.25 -8.39
N LYS A 169 0.59 11.38 -7.87
CA LYS A 169 1.46 12.28 -8.61
C LYS A 169 2.83 11.64 -8.89
N HIS A 170 3.38 10.89 -7.94
CA HIS A 170 4.61 10.13 -8.14
C HIS A 170 4.47 9.12 -9.28
N GLU A 171 3.31 8.47 -9.39
CA GLU A 171 3.01 7.53 -10.46
C GLU A 171 2.63 8.20 -11.78
N GLY A 172 2.61 9.54 -11.84
CA GLY A 172 2.22 10.28 -13.04
C GLY A 172 0.73 10.15 -13.40
N SER A 173 -0.11 9.73 -12.44
CA SER A 173 -1.53 9.55 -12.68
C SER A 173 -2.25 10.89 -12.76
N GLU A 174 -3.11 11.04 -13.78
CA GLU A 174 -4.03 12.16 -13.89
C GLU A 174 -5.31 11.86 -13.12
N TYR A 175 -5.78 12.82 -12.35
CA TYR A 175 -7.06 12.73 -11.65
C TYR A 175 -7.68 14.11 -11.46
N LEU A 176 -9.00 14.16 -11.41
CA LEU A 176 -9.75 15.37 -11.08
C LEU A 176 -10.22 15.30 -9.63
N SER A 177 -9.98 16.34 -8.85
CA SER A 177 -10.55 16.48 -7.52
C SER A 177 -11.69 17.49 -7.53
N ARG A 178 -12.85 17.12 -6.96
CA ARG A 178 -13.99 18.02 -6.80
C ARG A 178 -13.82 19.07 -5.71
N ASN A 179 -12.89 18.87 -4.77
CA ASN A 179 -12.60 19.87 -3.76
C ASN A 179 -11.89 21.06 -4.37
N ALA A 180 -12.47 22.25 -4.26
CA ALA A 180 -11.93 23.49 -4.80
C ALA A 180 -10.49 23.82 -4.37
N ARG A 181 -10.02 23.23 -3.26
CA ARG A 181 -8.63 23.30 -2.77
C ARG A 181 -7.68 22.31 -3.45
N ALA A 182 -8.19 21.35 -4.20
CA ALA A 182 -7.42 20.34 -4.90
C ALA A 182 -7.61 20.41 -6.43
N ARG A 183 -8.10 21.53 -6.96
CA ARG A 183 -8.14 21.78 -8.40
C ARG A 183 -6.72 21.97 -8.92
N ARG A 184 -6.08 20.88 -9.32
CA ARG A 184 -5.04 20.93 -10.34
C ARG A 184 -5.31 19.80 -11.31
N VAL A 185 -5.64 20.18 -12.53
CA VAL A 185 -5.35 19.35 -13.69
C VAL A 185 -3.83 19.20 -13.64
N CYS A 186 -3.30 18.01 -13.49
CA CYS A 186 -1.89 17.78 -13.68
C CYS A 186 -1.65 17.95 -15.17
N ASP A 187 -1.20 19.14 -15.58
CA ASP A 187 -0.66 19.34 -16.91
C ASP A 187 0.42 18.30 -17.12
N GLY A 188 0.43 17.62 -18.28
CA GLY A 188 1.27 16.47 -18.62
C GLY A 188 2.79 16.67 -18.59
N GLN A 189 3.28 17.57 -17.76
CA GLN A 189 4.65 17.72 -17.33
C GLN A 189 4.72 17.47 -15.84
N ALA A 190 4.68 16.17 -15.47
CA ALA A 190 4.97 15.74 -14.11
C ALA A 190 6.44 16.01 -13.80
N GLN A 191 6.75 17.23 -13.40
CA GLN A 191 7.85 17.43 -12.47
C GLN A 191 7.43 16.70 -11.20
N LEU A 192 8.20 15.67 -10.83
CA LEU A 192 8.06 14.96 -9.58
C LEU A 192 7.94 15.98 -8.45
N PRO A 193 6.93 15.88 -7.55
CA PRO A 193 6.75 16.83 -6.46
C PRO A 193 7.82 16.72 -5.38
N PHE A 194 8.70 15.81 -5.54
CA PHE A 194 9.93 15.70 -4.80
C PHE A 194 11.00 16.45 -5.60
N GLU A 195 11.21 17.77 -5.30
CA GLU A 195 12.59 18.16 -5.15
C GLU A 195 13.15 17.04 -4.29
N GLN A 196 14.10 16.26 -4.85
CA GLN A 196 14.78 15.27 -4.05
C GLN A 196 15.25 16.01 -2.80
N PRO A 197 14.70 15.79 -1.61
CA PRO A 197 15.48 16.09 -0.45
C PRO A 197 16.71 15.26 -0.71
N SER A 198 17.88 15.86 -0.65
CA SER A 198 19.14 15.16 -0.55
C SER A 198 19.03 14.30 0.71
N PHE A 199 18.42 13.13 0.54
CA PHE A 199 18.23 12.18 1.59
C PHE A 199 19.55 11.44 1.64
N ASP A 200 20.45 11.93 2.51
CA ASP A 200 21.63 11.18 2.91
C ASP A 200 21.12 9.95 3.66
N TRP A 201 20.90 8.90 2.91
CA TRP A 201 20.60 7.58 3.45
C TRP A 201 21.80 7.16 4.30
N PRO A 202 21.63 6.75 5.57
CA PRO A 202 22.74 6.25 6.35
C PRO A 202 23.38 5.09 5.59
N PRO A 203 24.72 5.06 5.45
CA PRO A 203 25.41 3.96 4.79
C PRO A 203 25.04 2.64 5.47
N ALA A 204 24.88 1.59 4.64
CA ALA A 204 24.53 0.25 5.05
C ALA A 204 25.48 -0.32 6.10
#